data_58621c51971cd255289a2e9756005c42
#
_entry.id   58621c51971cd255289a2e9756005c42
#
_cell.length_a   1.000
_cell.length_b   1.000
_cell.length_c   1.000
_cell.angle_alpha   90.00
_cell.angle_beta   90.00
_cell.angle_gamma   90.00
#
_symmetry.space_group_name_H-M   'P 1'
#
loop_
_entity.id
_entity.type
_entity.pdbx_description
1 polymer ?
#
loop_
_entity_poly.entity_id
_entity_poly.type
_entity_poly.pdbx_seq_one_letter_code
_entity_poly.pdbx_strand_id
1 'polypeptide(L)'
;IDESTPVMGVNSHPKSDDPSGSVGFYMDSTLDTFSEDLERALTGKAIENNLPRLRAIIDSTSGNRYTTDPAMNELLIANTHQYAPSKYHLRRGEENTDQQSSGLIFSTWLGQGAWFSHSLDRKSLTEIRDVVESGEEDSHYFVLARDLDHQMRVDKKWSWLDWTDTATQILSDMHRGYVVPDGWDEVHFNRGASISVDLKAPKLRLLTFRQSMKDRLQKSMNA
;
A
#
# COMPACT_ATOMS: atom_id res chain seq x y z
N ILE A 1 5.88 9.54 12.48
CA ILE A 1 4.60 9.90 13.14
C ILE A 1 4.05 8.62 13.76
N ASP A 2 3.76 8.68 15.06
CA ASP A 2 3.14 7.61 15.83
C ASP A 2 1.60 7.70 15.79
N GLU A 3 0.92 6.70 16.38
CA GLU A 3 -0.55 6.62 16.40
C GLU A 3 -1.21 7.70 17.26
N SER A 4 -0.47 8.34 18.17
CA SER A 4 -1.00 9.36 19.06
C SER A 4 -1.11 10.74 18.40
N THR A 5 -0.33 10.97 17.34
CA THR A 5 -0.25 12.26 16.66
C THR A 5 -1.32 12.39 15.59
N PRO A 6 -2.34 13.25 15.76
CA PRO A 6 -3.31 13.51 14.70
C PRO A 6 -2.66 14.32 13.58
N VAL A 7 -3.00 13.97 12.35
CA VAL A 7 -2.50 14.62 11.13
C VAL A 7 -3.67 15.22 10.36
N MET A 8 -3.53 16.47 9.95
CA MET A 8 -4.44 17.17 9.07
C MET A 8 -3.72 17.50 7.76
N GLY A 9 -4.25 17.01 6.63
CA GLY A 9 -3.74 17.33 5.31
C GLY A 9 -4.47 18.52 4.70
N VAL A 10 -3.70 19.46 4.11
CA VAL A 10 -4.26 20.62 3.40
C VAL A 10 -3.83 20.57 1.94
N ASN A 11 -4.77 20.51 1.02
CA ASN A 11 -4.51 20.62 -0.41
C ASN A 11 -4.39 22.10 -0.79
N SER A 12 -3.18 22.59 -0.94
CA SER A 12 -2.88 23.98 -1.27
C SER A 12 -3.07 24.31 -2.75
N HIS A 13 -3.19 23.28 -3.60
CA HIS A 13 -3.36 23.44 -5.06
C HIS A 13 -4.31 22.36 -5.57
N PRO A 14 -5.63 22.48 -5.29
CA PRO A 14 -6.60 21.47 -5.68
C PRO A 14 -6.85 21.47 -7.19
N LYS A 15 -7.07 20.29 -7.74
CA LYS A 15 -7.39 20.08 -9.16
C LYS A 15 -8.73 20.71 -9.57
N SER A 16 -9.63 20.98 -8.60
CA SER A 16 -10.86 21.72 -8.86
C SER A 16 -10.62 23.14 -9.33
N ASP A 17 -9.56 23.75 -8.90
CA ASP A 17 -9.22 25.15 -9.18
C ASP A 17 -8.31 25.28 -10.39
N ASP A 18 -7.44 24.29 -10.60
CA ASP A 18 -6.50 24.22 -11.71
C ASP A 18 -6.31 22.76 -12.16
N PRO A 19 -6.49 22.42 -13.46
CA PRO A 19 -6.29 21.06 -13.96
C PRO A 19 -4.90 20.46 -13.69
N SER A 20 -3.88 21.29 -13.46
CA SER A 20 -2.53 20.85 -13.05
C SER A 20 -2.40 20.54 -11.57
N GLY A 21 -3.43 20.84 -10.78
CA GLY A 21 -3.46 20.66 -9.33
C GLY A 21 -3.56 19.19 -8.88
N SER A 22 -3.45 19.00 -7.58
CA SER A 22 -3.54 17.70 -6.92
C SER A 22 -4.99 17.25 -6.70
N VAL A 23 -5.25 15.95 -6.86
CA VAL A 23 -6.52 15.33 -6.42
C VAL A 23 -6.69 15.45 -4.90
N GLY A 24 -5.57 15.42 -4.16
CA GLY A 24 -5.59 15.58 -2.70
C GLY A 24 -6.37 14.47 -1.99
N PHE A 25 -6.23 13.21 -2.40
CA PHE A 25 -7.05 12.11 -1.89
C PHE A 25 -7.08 12.01 -0.35
N TYR A 26 -5.92 12.22 0.30
CA TYR A 26 -5.81 12.23 1.76
C TYR A 26 -6.07 13.59 2.40
N MET A 27 -6.25 14.64 1.60
CA MET A 27 -6.36 16.02 2.07
C MET A 27 -7.79 16.51 1.90
N ASP A 28 -8.51 16.67 3.01
CA ASP A 28 -9.92 17.12 3.00
C ASP A 28 -10.06 18.62 3.17
N SER A 29 -9.01 19.30 3.62
CA SER A 29 -8.96 20.74 3.75
C SER A 29 -8.28 21.38 2.53
N THR A 30 -8.70 22.59 2.19
CA THR A 30 -8.08 23.45 1.17
C THR A 30 -7.67 24.78 1.81
N LEU A 31 -7.02 25.68 1.06
CA LEU A 31 -6.69 27.01 1.56
C LEU A 31 -7.94 27.77 2.01
N ASP A 32 -9.04 27.65 1.26
CA ASP A 32 -10.30 28.38 1.55
C ASP A 32 -10.98 27.84 2.80
N THR A 33 -10.86 26.57 3.11
CA THR A 33 -11.55 25.92 4.25
C THR A 33 -10.64 25.75 5.47
N PHE A 34 -9.35 26.05 5.34
CA PHE A 34 -8.34 25.77 6.36
C PHE A 34 -8.69 26.29 7.75
N SER A 35 -9.13 27.55 7.86
CA SER A 35 -9.40 28.17 9.15
C SER A 35 -10.56 27.49 9.88
N GLU A 36 -11.66 27.15 9.18
CA GLU A 36 -12.79 26.43 9.72
C GLU A 36 -12.40 25.00 10.11
N ASP A 37 -11.67 24.30 9.22
CA ASP A 37 -11.27 22.92 9.44
C ASP A 37 -10.27 22.81 10.61
N LEU A 38 -9.36 23.79 10.78
CA LEU A 38 -8.47 23.86 11.93
C LEU A 38 -9.26 24.06 13.24
N GLU A 39 -10.26 24.94 13.26
CA GLU A 39 -11.14 25.11 14.43
C GLU A 39 -11.85 23.79 14.78
N ARG A 40 -12.37 23.08 13.76
CA ARG A 40 -13.00 21.76 13.95
C ARG A 40 -12.04 20.74 14.50
N ALA A 41 -10.80 20.72 14.03
CA ALA A 41 -9.75 19.82 14.55
C ALA A 41 -9.45 20.12 16.03
N LEU A 42 -9.24 21.39 16.37
CA LEU A 42 -8.94 21.82 17.72
C LEU A 42 -10.10 21.65 18.73
N THR A 43 -11.34 21.66 18.24
CA THR A 43 -12.54 21.47 19.07
C THR A 43 -13.07 20.02 19.08
N GLY A 44 -12.33 19.06 18.48
CA GLY A 44 -12.71 17.65 18.45
C GLY A 44 -13.91 17.34 17.55
N LYS A 45 -14.20 18.18 16.55
CA LYS A 45 -15.29 18.00 15.57
C LYS A 45 -14.83 17.43 14.24
N ALA A 46 -13.57 17.05 14.12
CA ALA A 46 -13.04 16.35 12.96
C ALA A 46 -13.48 14.88 12.96
N ILE A 47 -13.53 14.28 11.78
CA ILE A 47 -13.69 12.85 11.61
C ILE A 47 -12.31 12.21 11.73
N GLU A 48 -12.14 11.31 12.70
CA GLU A 48 -10.88 10.61 12.87
C GLU A 48 -10.87 9.31 12.05
N ASN A 49 -9.82 9.13 11.25
CA ASN A 49 -9.57 7.93 10.48
C ASN A 49 -8.25 7.30 10.94
N ASN A 50 -8.31 6.10 11.52
CA ASN A 50 -7.12 5.35 11.92
C ASN A 50 -6.70 4.43 10.77
N LEU A 51 -5.79 4.90 9.92
CA LEU A 51 -5.43 4.26 8.68
C LEU A 51 -4.30 3.23 8.89
N PRO A 52 -4.49 1.97 8.45
CA PRO A 52 -3.44 0.97 8.51
C PRO A 52 -2.30 1.34 7.56
N ARG A 53 -1.08 0.94 7.93
CA ARG A 53 0.12 1.15 7.10
C ARG A 53 0.91 -0.14 6.98
N LEU A 54 1.37 -0.40 5.77
CA LEU A 54 2.29 -1.50 5.48
C LEU A 54 3.70 -1.16 5.98
N ARG A 55 4.44 -2.21 6.36
CA ARG A 55 5.89 -2.15 6.53
C ARG A 55 6.54 -3.38 5.95
N ALA A 56 7.79 -3.26 5.56
CA ALA A 56 8.65 -4.38 5.28
C ALA A 56 9.82 -4.42 6.28
N ILE A 57 10.15 -5.61 6.76
CA ILE A 57 11.33 -5.89 7.56
C ILE A 57 12.26 -6.72 6.67
N ILE A 58 13.50 -6.25 6.50
CA ILE A 58 14.51 -6.87 5.64
C ILE A 58 15.64 -7.37 6.53
N ASP A 59 15.81 -8.68 6.58
CA ASP A 59 16.97 -9.33 7.19
C ASP A 59 17.99 -9.62 6.10
N SER A 60 19.11 -8.90 6.11
CA SER A 60 20.17 -9.06 5.13
C SER A 60 21.05 -10.27 5.43
N THR A 61 21.74 -10.79 4.43
CA THR A 61 22.71 -11.89 4.60
C THR A 61 23.93 -11.51 5.44
N SER A 62 24.19 -10.21 5.64
CA SER A 62 25.23 -9.71 6.55
C SER A 62 24.79 -9.65 8.02
N GLY A 63 23.57 -10.05 8.34
CA GLY A 63 23.00 -10.02 9.68
C GLY A 63 22.39 -8.69 10.10
N ASN A 64 22.37 -7.68 9.23
CA ASN A 64 21.71 -6.42 9.51
C ASN A 64 20.20 -6.54 9.26
N ARG A 65 19.41 -5.88 10.11
CA ARG A 65 17.97 -5.74 9.98
C ARG A 65 17.61 -4.31 9.66
N TYR A 66 16.77 -4.12 8.65
CA TYR A 66 16.23 -2.85 8.24
C TYR A 66 14.70 -2.90 8.28
N THR A 67 14.06 -1.79 8.58
CA THR A 67 12.60 -1.63 8.49
C THR A 67 12.33 -0.44 7.59
N THR A 68 11.42 -0.59 6.62
CA THR A 68 11.00 0.52 5.75
C THR A 68 10.22 1.54 6.53
N ASP A 69 10.14 2.75 6.00
CA ASP A 69 9.10 3.67 6.41
C ASP A 69 7.71 3.06 6.16
N PRO A 70 6.70 3.41 7.00
CA PRO A 70 5.34 2.92 6.84
C PRO A 70 4.68 3.45 5.58
N ALA A 71 4.18 2.55 4.71
CA ALA A 71 3.46 2.90 3.49
C ALA A 71 1.95 2.96 3.70
N MET A 72 1.32 4.00 3.18
CA MET A 72 -0.13 4.19 3.20
C MET A 72 -0.83 3.57 1.99
N ASN A 73 -0.21 3.65 0.81
CA ASN A 73 -0.75 3.07 -0.41
C ASN A 73 -0.17 1.69 -0.65
N GLU A 74 1.12 1.63 -1.03
CA GLU A 74 1.74 0.39 -1.46
C GLU A 74 3.23 0.27 -1.10
N LEU A 75 3.69 -0.98 -1.02
CA LEU A 75 5.09 -1.36 -1.04
C LEU A 75 5.39 -2.10 -2.34
N LEU A 76 6.41 -1.66 -3.08
CA LEU A 76 6.95 -2.40 -4.21
C LEU A 76 8.20 -3.18 -3.78
N ILE A 77 8.27 -4.46 -4.16
CA ILE A 77 9.48 -5.27 -4.05
C ILE A 77 9.86 -5.76 -5.43
N ALA A 78 11.01 -5.36 -5.95
CA ALA A 78 11.43 -5.71 -7.29
C ALA A 78 12.95 -5.77 -7.46
N ASN A 79 13.38 -6.29 -8.63
CA ASN A 79 14.77 -6.23 -9.06
C ASN A 79 15.16 -4.78 -9.37
N THR A 80 16.39 -4.39 -9.04
CA THR A 80 16.91 -3.05 -9.38
C THR A 80 17.02 -2.81 -10.90
N HIS A 81 17.11 -3.86 -11.68
CA HIS A 81 17.16 -3.78 -13.15
C HIS A 81 15.80 -4.11 -13.73
N GLN A 82 15.15 -3.15 -14.35
CA GLN A 82 13.81 -3.29 -14.95
C GLN A 82 13.74 -4.36 -16.06
N TYR A 83 14.86 -4.67 -16.71
CA TYR A 83 14.97 -5.72 -17.73
C TYR A 83 15.21 -7.12 -17.15
N ALA A 84 15.48 -7.24 -15.86
CA ALA A 84 15.72 -8.50 -15.19
C ALA A 84 14.48 -8.88 -14.34
N PRO A 85 14.05 -10.14 -14.40
CA PRO A 85 12.92 -10.58 -13.59
C PRO A 85 13.26 -10.55 -12.10
N SER A 86 12.24 -10.25 -11.30
CA SER A 86 12.27 -10.42 -9.86
C SER A 86 12.05 -11.90 -9.54
N LYS A 87 13.08 -12.55 -9.00
CA LYS A 87 13.07 -13.97 -8.62
C LYS A 87 13.07 -14.09 -7.10
N TYR A 88 12.17 -14.88 -6.58
CA TYR A 88 12.02 -15.04 -5.14
C TYR A 88 11.25 -16.31 -4.79
N HIS A 89 11.49 -16.81 -3.58
CA HIS A 89 10.65 -17.79 -2.94
C HIS A 89 9.63 -17.05 -2.05
N LEU A 90 8.33 -17.24 -2.33
CA LEU A 90 7.22 -16.63 -1.61
C LEU A 90 6.63 -17.64 -0.63
N ARG A 91 6.40 -17.21 0.62
CA ARG A 91 5.76 -18.01 1.65
C ARG A 91 4.68 -17.21 2.38
N ARG A 92 3.54 -17.85 2.64
CA ARG A 92 2.46 -17.33 3.46
C ARG A 92 1.78 -18.45 4.25
N GLY A 93 1.91 -18.46 5.58
CA GLY A 93 1.47 -19.59 6.39
C GLY A 93 2.16 -20.88 5.96
N GLU A 94 1.36 -21.88 5.64
CA GLU A 94 1.84 -23.19 5.15
C GLU A 94 2.12 -23.22 3.64
N GLU A 95 1.63 -22.22 2.90
CA GLU A 95 1.77 -22.16 1.46
C GLU A 95 3.12 -21.56 1.06
N ASN A 96 3.72 -22.10 0.00
CA ASN A 96 4.97 -21.61 -0.54
C ASN A 96 5.07 -21.85 -2.06
N THR A 97 5.87 -21.04 -2.75
CA THR A 97 6.11 -21.18 -4.18
C THR A 97 7.33 -20.37 -4.61
N ASP A 98 8.05 -20.89 -5.61
CA ASP A 98 9.05 -20.12 -6.34
C ASP A 98 8.36 -19.32 -7.44
N GLN A 99 8.73 -18.05 -7.57
CA GLN A 99 8.14 -17.16 -8.57
C GLN A 99 9.20 -16.34 -9.30
N GLN A 100 8.83 -15.98 -10.52
CA GLN A 100 9.53 -15.01 -11.34
C GLN A 100 8.49 -14.06 -11.94
N SER A 101 8.62 -12.76 -11.64
CA SER A 101 7.64 -11.74 -12.02
C SER A 101 8.34 -10.39 -12.27
N SER A 102 7.58 -9.36 -12.62
CA SER A 102 8.07 -7.97 -12.65
C SER A 102 8.06 -7.29 -11.26
N GLY A 103 7.94 -8.08 -10.20
CA GLY A 103 7.90 -7.61 -8.81
C GLY A 103 6.56 -7.83 -8.12
N LEU A 104 6.60 -7.66 -6.80
CA LEU A 104 5.43 -7.76 -5.92
C LEU A 104 4.97 -6.36 -5.51
N ILE A 105 3.68 -6.11 -5.57
CA ILE A 105 3.03 -4.94 -4.96
C ILE A 105 2.20 -5.44 -3.79
N PHE A 106 2.42 -4.84 -2.64
CA PHE A 106 1.58 -4.97 -1.46
C PHE A 106 0.82 -3.68 -1.28
N SER A 107 -0.50 -3.74 -1.09
CA SER A 107 -1.30 -2.52 -1.00
C SER A 107 -2.26 -2.56 0.18
N THR A 108 -2.41 -1.43 0.87
CA THR A 108 -3.53 -1.24 1.79
C THR A 108 -4.83 -1.15 1.01
N TRP A 109 -5.96 -1.19 1.69
CA TRP A 109 -7.26 -0.96 1.05
C TRP A 109 -7.36 0.45 0.39
N LEU A 110 -6.61 1.43 0.90
CA LEU A 110 -6.55 2.80 0.34
C LEU A 110 -5.80 2.86 -0.99
N GLY A 111 -4.77 2.01 -1.15
CA GLY A 111 -3.96 1.96 -2.36
C GLY A 111 -4.72 1.48 -3.61
N GLN A 112 -5.97 1.02 -3.48
CA GLN A 112 -6.84 0.71 -4.62
C GLN A 112 -7.08 1.91 -5.54
N GLY A 113 -6.99 3.13 -5.03
CA GLY A 113 -7.06 4.37 -5.82
C GLY A 113 -5.72 4.83 -6.40
N ALA A 114 -4.63 4.09 -6.13
CA ALA A 114 -3.26 4.46 -6.51
C ALA A 114 -2.68 3.48 -7.55
N TRP A 115 -1.37 3.28 -7.54
CA TRP A 115 -0.66 2.48 -8.54
C TRP A 115 -1.07 1.01 -8.58
N PHE A 116 -1.46 0.43 -7.45
CA PHE A 116 -1.91 -0.96 -7.37
C PHE A 116 -3.03 -1.25 -8.38
N SER A 117 -4.05 -0.40 -8.45
CA SER A 117 -5.18 -0.58 -9.37
C SER A 117 -4.77 -0.50 -10.85
N HIS A 118 -3.79 0.32 -11.20
CA HIS A 118 -3.27 0.41 -12.56
C HIS A 118 -2.51 -0.84 -13.03
N SER A 119 -2.11 -1.70 -12.11
CA SER A 119 -1.44 -2.97 -12.39
C SER A 119 -2.41 -4.15 -12.57
N LEU A 120 -3.72 -3.91 -12.47
CA LEU A 120 -4.78 -4.92 -12.60
C LEU A 120 -5.57 -4.76 -13.89
N ASP A 121 -6.04 -5.87 -14.43
CA ASP A 121 -7.03 -5.86 -15.51
C ASP A 121 -8.44 -5.54 -14.95
N ARG A 122 -9.39 -5.24 -15.87
CA ARG A 122 -10.76 -4.85 -15.49
C ARG A 122 -11.49 -5.89 -14.65
N LYS A 123 -11.26 -7.18 -14.92
CA LYS A 123 -11.91 -8.26 -14.18
C LYS A 123 -11.41 -8.28 -12.74
N SER A 124 -10.10 -8.27 -12.58
CA SER A 124 -9.45 -8.25 -11.25
C SER A 124 -9.82 -6.99 -10.46
N LEU A 125 -9.92 -5.83 -11.13
CA LEU A 125 -10.41 -4.60 -10.49
C LEU A 125 -11.83 -4.74 -9.95
N THR A 126 -12.71 -5.44 -10.66
CA THR A 126 -14.07 -5.69 -10.16
C THR A 126 -14.07 -6.62 -8.95
N GLU A 127 -13.26 -7.67 -8.99
CA GLU A 127 -13.13 -8.63 -7.88
C GLU A 127 -12.63 -7.99 -6.58
N ILE A 128 -11.72 -7.00 -6.65
CA ILE A 128 -11.18 -6.34 -5.45
C ILE A 128 -12.10 -5.24 -4.87
N ARG A 129 -13.02 -4.69 -5.67
CA ARG A 129 -13.96 -3.64 -5.19
C ARG A 129 -14.82 -4.12 -4.05
N ASP A 130 -15.31 -5.35 -4.12
CA ASP A 130 -16.20 -5.94 -3.13
C ASP A 130 -15.49 -6.15 -1.77
N VAL A 131 -14.17 -6.21 -1.77
CA VAL A 131 -13.35 -6.41 -0.57
C VAL A 131 -13.43 -5.21 0.39
N VAL A 132 -13.56 -3.97 -0.12
CA VAL A 132 -13.67 -2.76 0.72
C VAL A 132 -14.92 -2.77 1.60
N GLU A 133 -15.93 -3.56 1.23
CA GLU A 133 -17.17 -3.69 1.99
C GLU A 133 -17.12 -4.80 3.05
N SER A 134 -16.04 -5.60 3.05
CA SER A 134 -15.91 -6.77 3.95
C SER A 134 -15.73 -6.42 5.43
N GLY A 135 -15.30 -5.19 5.75
CA GLY A 135 -15.00 -4.76 7.11
C GLY A 135 -13.64 -5.23 7.64
N GLU A 136 -12.78 -5.77 6.76
CA GLU A 136 -11.46 -6.32 7.10
C GLU A 136 -10.31 -5.35 6.81
N GLU A 137 -10.61 -4.13 6.41
CA GLU A 137 -9.66 -3.11 5.94
C GLU A 137 -8.56 -2.77 6.94
N ASP A 138 -8.81 -2.98 8.22
CA ASP A 138 -7.86 -2.70 9.31
C ASP A 138 -6.87 -3.83 9.57
N SER A 139 -7.11 -5.02 9.06
CA SER A 139 -6.33 -6.24 9.32
C SER A 139 -5.74 -6.87 8.06
N HIS A 140 -6.31 -6.62 6.88
CA HIS A 140 -5.92 -7.24 5.63
C HIS A 140 -5.23 -6.27 4.68
N TYR A 141 -4.45 -6.82 3.76
CA TYR A 141 -3.77 -6.09 2.69
C TYR A 141 -3.76 -6.91 1.40
N PHE A 142 -3.66 -6.23 0.28
CA PHE A 142 -3.53 -6.87 -1.02
C PHE A 142 -2.08 -7.29 -1.30
N VAL A 143 -1.96 -8.41 -1.99
CA VAL A 143 -0.71 -8.87 -2.60
C VAL A 143 -0.94 -9.05 -4.08
N LEU A 144 -0.05 -8.53 -4.92
CA LEU A 144 -0.09 -8.66 -6.37
C LEU A 144 1.30 -9.00 -6.92
N ALA A 145 1.43 -10.12 -7.61
CA ALA A 145 2.60 -10.43 -8.41
C ALA A 145 2.40 -9.90 -9.85
N ARG A 146 3.22 -8.93 -10.26
CA ARG A 146 3.12 -8.29 -11.57
C ARG A 146 3.67 -9.21 -12.67
N ASP A 147 2.96 -9.27 -13.79
CA ASP A 147 3.39 -10.00 -15.00
C ASP A 147 3.78 -11.46 -14.72
N LEU A 148 3.10 -12.10 -13.75
CA LEU A 148 3.29 -13.50 -13.45
C LEU A 148 2.72 -14.37 -14.59
N ASP A 149 3.36 -15.50 -14.87
CA ASP A 149 2.89 -16.46 -15.85
C ASP A 149 1.43 -16.90 -15.61
N HIS A 150 0.66 -17.06 -16.70
CA HIS A 150 -0.77 -17.37 -16.62
C HIS A 150 -1.04 -18.66 -15.84
N GLN A 151 -0.23 -19.71 -16.04
CA GLN A 151 -0.43 -21.00 -15.36
C GLN A 151 -0.25 -20.83 -13.83
N MET A 152 0.76 -20.07 -13.43
CA MET A 152 0.99 -19.75 -12.01
C MET A 152 -0.17 -18.97 -11.40
N ARG A 153 -0.80 -18.05 -12.15
CA ARG A 153 -1.99 -17.31 -11.68
C ARG A 153 -3.18 -18.21 -11.40
N VAL A 154 -3.37 -19.25 -12.23
CA VAL A 154 -4.49 -20.20 -12.08
C VAL A 154 -4.22 -21.17 -10.94
N ASP A 155 -3.04 -21.79 -10.93
CA ASP A 155 -2.72 -22.88 -10.01
C ASP A 155 -2.51 -22.40 -8.57
N LYS A 156 -2.01 -21.17 -8.41
CA LYS A 156 -1.67 -20.59 -7.10
C LYS A 156 -2.21 -19.17 -6.95
N LYS A 157 -3.53 -19.02 -7.03
CA LYS A 157 -4.19 -17.70 -6.98
C LYS A 157 -3.74 -16.85 -5.77
N TRP A 158 -3.57 -17.47 -4.61
CA TRP A 158 -3.09 -16.82 -3.39
C TRP A 158 -1.75 -16.08 -3.55
N SER A 159 -0.91 -16.53 -4.47
CA SER A 159 0.43 -15.98 -4.70
C SER A 159 0.46 -14.87 -5.75
N TRP A 160 -0.63 -14.68 -6.49
CA TRP A 160 -0.71 -13.69 -7.56
C TRP A 160 -1.53 -12.46 -7.19
N LEU A 161 -2.78 -12.67 -6.76
CA LEU A 161 -3.68 -11.59 -6.31
C LEU A 161 -4.47 -12.13 -5.13
N ASP A 162 -4.26 -11.55 -3.96
CA ASP A 162 -4.89 -12.02 -2.75
C ASP A 162 -5.14 -10.88 -1.76
N TRP A 163 -6.14 -11.08 -0.89
CA TRP A 163 -6.48 -10.23 0.23
C TRP A 163 -6.26 -11.02 1.52
N THR A 164 -5.30 -10.63 2.34
CA THR A 164 -4.81 -11.47 3.43
C THR A 164 -4.43 -10.66 4.68
N ASP A 165 -4.62 -11.26 5.85
CA ASP A 165 -4.13 -10.79 7.16
C ASP A 165 -2.77 -11.41 7.53
N THR A 166 -2.37 -12.44 6.79
CA THR A 166 -1.19 -13.25 7.10
C THR A 166 0.08 -12.62 6.54
N ALA A 167 1.09 -12.41 7.38
CA ALA A 167 2.38 -11.87 6.95
C ALA A 167 2.99 -12.66 5.79
N THR A 168 3.41 -11.95 4.75
CA THR A 168 4.04 -12.53 3.57
C THR A 168 5.56 -12.50 3.73
N GLN A 169 6.20 -13.65 3.56
CA GLN A 169 7.66 -13.82 3.61
C GLN A 169 8.21 -14.03 2.21
N ILE A 170 9.31 -13.37 1.91
CA ILE A 170 9.98 -13.39 0.62
C ILE A 170 11.45 -13.67 0.86
N LEU A 171 11.96 -14.78 0.33
CA LEU A 171 13.40 -15.03 0.25
C LEU A 171 13.88 -14.64 -1.14
N SER A 172 14.77 -13.66 -1.19
CA SER A 172 15.24 -13.10 -2.45
C SER A 172 16.24 -14.02 -3.17
N ASP A 173 15.97 -14.28 -4.46
CA ASP A 173 16.95 -14.83 -5.40
C ASP A 173 17.46 -13.77 -6.41
N MET A 174 17.16 -12.50 -6.17
CA MET A 174 17.63 -11.36 -6.96
C MET A 174 19.06 -10.98 -6.56
N HIS A 175 19.94 -10.78 -7.54
CA HIS A 175 21.29 -10.30 -7.27
C HIS A 175 21.26 -8.96 -6.50
N ARG A 176 20.38 -8.06 -6.91
CA ARG A 176 20.02 -6.82 -6.22
C ARG A 176 18.53 -6.56 -6.36
N GLY A 177 17.89 -6.24 -5.28
CA GLY A 177 16.50 -5.81 -5.24
C GLY A 177 16.34 -4.60 -4.34
N TYR A 178 15.14 -4.05 -4.35
CA TYR A 178 14.74 -2.94 -3.49
C TYR A 178 13.30 -3.15 -2.98
N VAL A 179 13.03 -2.54 -1.83
CA VAL A 179 11.69 -2.29 -1.31
C VAL A 179 11.46 -0.78 -1.34
N VAL A 180 10.33 -0.35 -1.90
CA VAL A 180 9.97 1.08 -2.01
C VAL A 180 8.61 1.29 -1.37
N PRO A 181 8.52 2.04 -0.24
CA PRO A 181 7.26 2.46 0.35
C PRO A 181 6.74 3.73 -0.36
N ASP A 182 5.49 3.73 -0.82
CA ASP A 182 4.79 4.89 -1.43
C ASP A 182 5.63 5.67 -2.49
N GLY A 183 6.56 4.99 -3.17
CA GLY A 183 7.43 5.60 -4.17
C GLY A 183 8.63 6.38 -3.63
N TRP A 184 8.94 6.32 -2.32
CA TRP A 184 10.02 7.07 -1.66
C TRP A 184 10.96 6.14 -0.88
N ASP A 185 12.19 6.61 -0.64
CA ASP A 185 13.17 6.04 0.30
C ASP A 185 13.36 4.51 0.16
N GLU A 186 13.83 4.09 -1.01
CA GLU A 186 14.09 2.69 -1.32
C GLU A 186 15.14 2.05 -0.40
N VAL A 187 14.83 0.85 0.10
CA VAL A 187 15.75 0.03 0.87
C VAL A 187 16.25 -1.11 -0.01
N HIS A 188 17.56 -1.16 -0.23
CA HIS A 188 18.21 -2.18 -1.06
C HIS A 188 18.49 -3.46 -0.30
N PHE A 189 18.40 -4.58 -1.01
CA PHE A 189 18.77 -5.91 -0.53
C PHE A 189 19.44 -6.74 -1.62
N ASN A 190 20.07 -7.83 -1.22
CA ASN A 190 20.77 -8.75 -2.11
C ASN A 190 20.13 -10.15 -2.09
N ARG A 191 20.65 -11.05 -2.92
CA ARG A 191 20.31 -12.47 -2.91
C ARG A 191 20.46 -13.06 -1.52
N GLY A 192 19.48 -13.87 -1.09
CA GLY A 192 19.43 -14.50 0.22
C GLY A 192 18.88 -13.62 1.34
N ALA A 193 18.58 -12.35 1.08
CA ALA A 193 17.85 -11.53 2.06
C ALA A 193 16.43 -12.07 2.26
N SER A 194 15.97 -12.06 3.51
CA SER A 194 14.59 -12.38 3.87
C SER A 194 13.80 -11.09 4.11
N ILE A 195 12.68 -10.95 3.44
CA ILE A 195 11.79 -9.78 3.59
C ILE A 195 10.46 -10.28 4.13
N SER A 196 9.96 -9.63 5.19
CA SER A 196 8.62 -9.88 5.73
C SER A 196 7.76 -8.63 5.58
N VAL A 197 6.58 -8.78 4.99
CA VAL A 197 5.61 -7.68 4.81
C VAL A 197 4.38 -7.93 5.67
N ASP A 198 3.95 -6.92 6.42
CA ASP A 198 2.75 -6.95 7.27
C ASP A 198 2.11 -5.55 7.43
N LEU A 199 0.92 -5.50 8.10
CA LEU A 199 0.22 -4.26 8.50
C LEU A 199 0.53 -3.82 9.94
N LYS A 200 1.68 -4.20 10.49
CA LYS A 200 2.03 -3.89 11.90
C LYS A 200 2.81 -2.58 12.07
N ALA A 201 2.85 -1.74 11.05
CA ALA A 201 3.32 -0.36 11.25
C ALA A 201 2.33 0.43 12.11
N PRO A 202 2.77 1.44 12.87
CA PRO A 202 1.87 2.32 13.60
C PRO A 202 0.82 2.93 12.66
N LYS A 203 -0.46 2.88 13.01
CA LYS A 203 -1.53 3.49 12.19
C LYS A 203 -1.34 5.00 12.06
N LEU A 204 -1.81 5.59 10.97
CA LEU A 204 -1.89 7.02 10.80
C LEU A 204 -3.26 7.51 11.28
N ARG A 205 -3.27 8.43 12.26
CA ARG A 205 -4.47 9.11 12.72
C ARG A 205 -4.72 10.35 11.85
N LEU A 206 -5.50 10.17 10.77
CA LEU A 206 -5.83 11.22 9.80
C LEU A 206 -7.14 11.90 10.15
N LEU A 207 -7.13 13.23 10.20
CA LEU A 207 -8.33 14.05 10.39
C LEU A 207 -8.93 14.44 9.03
N THR A 208 -10.21 14.18 8.85
CA THR A 208 -11.03 14.68 7.75
C THR A 208 -12.23 15.46 8.28
N PHE A 209 -12.91 16.25 7.44
CA PHE A 209 -13.89 17.21 7.90
C PHE A 209 -15.26 17.06 7.24
N ARG A 210 -15.34 16.42 6.08
CA ARG A 210 -16.56 16.28 5.28
C ARG A 210 -16.98 14.85 5.07
N GLN A 211 -15.99 13.96 4.82
CA GLN A 211 -16.21 12.55 4.52
C GLN A 211 -15.12 11.70 5.20
N SER A 212 -15.47 10.48 5.62
CA SER A 212 -14.48 9.49 6.04
C SER A 212 -13.61 9.07 4.86
N MET A 213 -12.44 8.48 5.14
CA MET A 213 -11.58 7.94 4.06
C MET A 213 -12.27 6.79 3.31
N LYS A 214 -13.12 6.00 3.98
CA LYS A 214 -13.91 4.94 3.36
C LYS A 214 -14.91 5.51 2.34
N ASP A 215 -15.66 6.54 2.71
CA ASP A 215 -16.61 7.20 1.79
C ASP A 215 -15.90 7.84 0.60
N ARG A 216 -14.72 8.43 0.83
CA ARG A 216 -13.89 9.04 -0.24
C ARG A 216 -13.41 7.99 -1.23
N LEU A 217 -12.96 6.83 -0.75
CA LEU A 217 -12.54 5.74 -1.63
C LEU A 217 -13.72 5.22 -2.46
N GLN A 218 -14.86 4.92 -1.83
CA GLN A 218 -16.06 4.45 -2.53
C GLN A 218 -16.50 5.43 -3.62
N LYS A 219 -16.48 6.74 -3.33
CA LYS A 219 -16.80 7.77 -4.31
C LYS A 219 -15.82 7.79 -5.49
N SER A 220 -14.52 7.65 -5.22
CA SER A 220 -13.48 7.64 -6.28
C SER A 220 -13.56 6.41 -7.18
N MET A 221 -14.02 5.27 -6.64
CA MET A 221 -14.18 4.02 -7.41
C MET A 221 -15.43 4.03 -8.30
N ASN A 222 -16.41 4.90 -8.03
CA ASN A 222 -17.66 5.04 -8.77
C ASN A 222 -17.64 6.21 -9.78
N ALA A 223 -16.59 7.00 -9.81
CA ALA A 223 -16.39 8.12 -10.74
C ALA A 223 -15.63 7.70 -11.99
#